data_9caaf3f1e82bb3ea508ce002f014c1d2
#
_entry.id   9caaf3f1e82bb3ea508ce002f014c1d2
#
_cell.length_a   1.000
_cell.length_b   1.000
_cell.length_c   1.000
_cell.angle_alpha   90.00
_cell.angle_beta   90.00
_cell.angle_gamma   90.00
#
_symmetry.space_group_name_H-M   'P 1'
#
loop_
_entity.id
_entity.type
_entity.pdbx_description
1 polymer ?
#
loop_
_entity_poly.entity_id
_entity_poly.type
_entity_poly.pdbx_seq_one_letter_code
_entity_poly.pdbx_strand_id
1 'polypeptide(L)'
;MKKVLFLALAAAAVMSCSESEEIENAGQKAEIKLGTVVGNTTRATVTDLPELQKVGFTVYAYNTGATAMASVATFDAMKEFMTDVKVTYSAPNWSLTGGTYYWPMTDNLQFFAYGNPGTGALTYNQPAAGAIYPSITYTVADVAAQTDLVAAKVTDATKASNASGVSLKFGHILTQINFTVKAADALTYKLKTLTISGVHNKGTYGFDDSTWKSQEGTATYAHTIAGSALEVNTTGVEMNAAWMLMPQTLDTNAKINVVYDIYEKDVLLDT
;
A
#
# COMPACT_ATOMS: atom_id res chain seq x y z
N MET A 1 3.99 64.01 68.51
CA MET A 1 4.03 64.43 67.13
C MET A 1 4.51 63.21 66.35
N LYS A 2 3.63 62.64 65.58
CA LYS A 2 3.73 61.23 65.07
C LYS A 2 4.55 61.18 63.84
N LYS A 3 5.62 60.34 63.79
CA LYS A 3 6.39 60.05 62.62
C LYS A 3 5.77 58.83 61.93
N VAL A 4 5.30 59.05 60.72
CA VAL A 4 4.80 57.96 59.86
C VAL A 4 5.96 57.49 58.98
N LEU A 5 6.32 56.21 59.15
CA LEU A 5 7.35 55.50 58.36
C LEU A 5 6.67 54.82 57.19
N PHE A 6 6.94 55.26 55.96
CA PHE A 6 6.50 54.58 54.77
C PHE A 6 7.48 53.44 54.40
N LEU A 7 6.97 52.22 54.50
CA LEU A 7 7.69 51.03 54.08
C LEU A 7 7.31 50.76 52.62
N ALA A 8 8.23 50.97 51.69
CA ALA A 8 8.06 50.61 50.30
C ALA A 8 8.33 49.10 50.14
N LEU A 9 7.28 48.35 49.83
CA LEU A 9 7.38 46.94 49.53
C LEU A 9 7.59 46.79 48.02
N ALA A 10 8.84 46.46 47.61
CA ALA A 10 9.16 46.09 46.22
C ALA A 10 8.66 44.65 45.97
N ALA A 11 7.55 44.52 45.22
CA ALA A 11 7.10 43.24 44.74
C ALA A 11 7.97 42.86 43.51
N ALA A 12 8.90 41.94 43.70
CA ALA A 12 9.58 41.25 42.60
C ALA A 12 8.58 40.26 41.97
N ALA A 13 8.05 40.60 40.81
CA ALA A 13 7.31 39.65 40.00
C ALA A 13 8.31 38.64 39.40
N VAL A 14 8.45 37.48 40.02
CA VAL A 14 9.01 36.31 39.39
C VAL A 14 8.01 35.84 38.34
N MET A 15 8.28 36.16 37.08
CA MET A 15 7.67 35.41 35.96
C MET A 15 8.22 33.99 36.03
N SER A 16 7.50 33.13 36.74
CA SER A 16 7.60 31.70 36.56
C SER A 16 6.99 31.41 35.21
N CYS A 17 7.84 31.14 34.20
CA CYS A 17 7.44 30.31 33.08
C CYS A 17 7.08 28.95 33.67
N SER A 18 5.81 28.75 33.96
CA SER A 18 5.31 27.41 34.11
C SER A 18 5.31 26.81 32.70
N GLU A 19 6.39 26.12 32.34
CA GLU A 19 6.22 24.97 31.46
C GLU A 19 5.09 24.18 32.13
N SER A 20 3.94 24.14 31.47
CA SER A 20 2.91 23.18 31.80
C SER A 20 3.52 21.83 31.47
N GLU A 21 4.22 21.23 32.43
CA GLU A 21 4.32 19.79 32.47
C GLU A 21 2.87 19.31 32.44
N GLU A 22 2.44 18.86 31.26
CA GLU A 22 1.25 18.04 31.17
C GLU A 22 1.54 16.85 32.10
N ILE A 23 0.99 16.92 33.30
CA ILE A 23 0.86 15.76 34.16
C ILE A 23 -0.07 14.85 33.37
N GLU A 24 0.52 13.99 32.53
CA GLU A 24 -0.21 12.87 31.93
C GLU A 24 -0.86 12.15 33.10
N ASN A 25 -2.17 12.36 33.22
CA ASN A 25 -2.97 11.62 34.19
C ASN A 25 -2.66 10.14 33.96
N ALA A 26 -2.07 9.48 34.95
CA ALA A 26 -1.65 8.07 34.89
C ALA A 26 -2.81 7.07 34.62
N GLY A 27 -3.97 7.57 34.24
CA GLY A 27 -5.17 6.83 33.85
C GLY A 27 -5.73 7.16 32.48
N GLN A 28 -5.20 8.15 31.72
CA GLN A 28 -5.68 8.42 30.37
C GLN A 28 -5.06 7.44 29.37
N LYS A 29 -5.92 6.61 28.80
CA LYS A 29 -5.54 5.70 27.70
C LYS A 29 -5.19 6.52 26.47
N ALA A 30 -3.93 6.47 26.01
CA ALA A 30 -3.54 7.13 24.76
C ALA A 30 -4.13 6.39 23.58
N GLU A 31 -4.83 7.11 22.71
CA GLU A 31 -5.42 6.56 21.49
C GLU A 31 -4.34 6.23 20.45
N ILE A 32 -4.53 5.12 19.75
CA ILE A 32 -3.70 4.76 18.58
C ILE A 32 -4.19 5.53 17.38
N LYS A 33 -3.32 6.39 16.84
CA LYS A 33 -3.54 7.09 15.57
C LYS A 33 -2.70 6.45 14.48
N LEU A 34 -3.22 6.39 13.27
CA LEU A 34 -2.50 5.90 12.11
C LEU A 34 -2.22 7.05 11.17
N GLY A 35 -1.00 7.11 10.63
CA GLY A 35 -0.60 7.97 9.55
C GLY A 35 -0.11 7.12 8.36
N THR A 36 -0.17 7.66 7.16
CA THR A 36 0.24 6.94 5.96
C THR A 36 1.21 7.73 5.11
N VAL A 37 2.16 7.00 4.51
CA VAL A 37 3.00 7.46 3.41
C VAL A 37 2.95 6.40 2.32
N VAL A 38 2.77 6.79 1.07
CA VAL A 38 2.88 5.89 -0.08
C VAL A 38 4.16 6.22 -0.83
N GLY A 39 4.88 5.19 -1.28
CA GLY A 39 6.08 5.37 -2.10
C GLY A 39 5.75 6.14 -3.38
N ASN A 40 6.64 7.05 -3.78
CA ASN A 40 6.45 7.84 -5.00
C ASN A 40 6.56 6.95 -6.24
N THR A 41 5.57 7.05 -7.12
CA THR A 41 5.61 6.51 -8.48
C THR A 41 5.33 7.60 -9.48
N THR A 42 5.90 7.49 -10.67
CA THR A 42 5.83 8.52 -11.72
C THR A 42 4.80 8.23 -12.81
N ARG A 43 3.89 7.24 -12.61
CA ARG A 43 2.99 6.76 -13.67
C ARG A 43 1.52 6.75 -13.24
N ALA A 44 0.61 7.00 -14.19
CA ALA A 44 -0.83 6.93 -14.01
C ALA A 44 -1.28 5.50 -13.64
N THR A 45 -2.38 5.34 -12.93
CA THR A 45 -2.97 4.07 -12.43
C THR A 45 -2.28 3.42 -11.22
N VAL A 46 -1.40 4.12 -10.55
CA VAL A 46 -0.71 3.64 -9.34
C VAL A 46 -1.43 4.16 -8.11
N THR A 47 -1.49 3.35 -7.05
CA THR A 47 -2.03 3.80 -5.76
C THR A 47 -1.07 4.79 -5.12
N ASP A 48 -1.30 6.07 -5.34
CA ASP A 48 -0.64 7.16 -4.63
C ASP A 48 -1.38 7.50 -3.33
N LEU A 49 -0.87 8.49 -2.59
CA LEU A 49 -1.52 8.91 -1.34
C LEU A 49 -2.96 9.43 -1.56
N PRO A 50 -3.27 10.27 -2.56
CA PRO A 50 -4.63 10.65 -2.89
C PRO A 50 -5.57 9.48 -3.18
N GLU A 51 -5.14 8.47 -3.94
CA GLU A 51 -5.96 7.29 -4.21
C GLU A 51 -6.15 6.45 -2.95
N LEU A 52 -5.11 6.25 -2.13
CA LEU A 52 -5.24 5.56 -0.86
C LEU A 52 -6.18 6.30 0.11
N GLN A 53 -6.16 7.63 0.13
CA GLN A 53 -7.10 8.45 0.91
C GLN A 53 -8.55 8.27 0.46
N LYS A 54 -8.78 8.06 -0.82
CA LYS A 54 -10.11 7.84 -1.39
C LYS A 54 -10.67 6.45 -1.08
N VAL A 55 -9.84 5.41 -1.18
CA VAL A 55 -10.29 4.01 -1.03
C VAL A 55 -10.10 3.46 0.39
N GLY A 56 -9.21 4.05 1.18
CA GLY A 56 -8.86 3.54 2.51
C GLY A 56 -7.95 2.32 2.47
N PHE A 57 -7.75 1.72 3.64
CA PHE A 57 -6.96 0.50 3.79
C PHE A 57 -7.48 -0.36 4.94
N THR A 58 -6.98 -1.59 5.01
CA THR A 58 -7.29 -2.53 6.10
C THR A 58 -6.04 -2.77 6.93
N VAL A 59 -6.20 -2.79 8.24
CA VAL A 59 -5.10 -3.05 9.18
C VAL A 59 -5.42 -4.20 10.13
N TYR A 60 -4.40 -4.98 10.40
CA TYR A 60 -4.33 -6.00 11.45
C TYR A 60 -3.23 -5.63 12.41
N ALA A 61 -3.40 -5.94 13.69
CA ALA A 61 -2.35 -5.74 14.67
C ALA A 61 -2.33 -6.88 15.69
N TYR A 62 -1.13 -7.22 16.14
CA TYR A 62 -0.88 -8.24 17.16
C TYR A 62 -0.08 -7.64 18.31
N ASN A 63 -0.44 -8.04 19.51
CA ASN A 63 0.29 -7.67 20.72
C ASN A 63 1.26 -8.80 21.10
N THR A 64 2.55 -8.49 21.18
CA THR A 64 3.62 -9.43 21.51
C THR A 64 4.16 -9.24 22.93
N GLY A 65 3.46 -8.47 23.77
CA GLY A 65 3.96 -8.08 25.10
C GLY A 65 5.25 -7.27 24.95
N ALA A 66 6.19 -7.48 25.88
CA ALA A 66 7.51 -6.85 25.82
C ALA A 66 8.46 -7.50 24.78
N THR A 67 8.01 -8.54 24.06
CA THR A 67 8.87 -9.29 23.13
C THR A 67 8.90 -8.61 21.77
N ALA A 68 10.10 -8.34 21.25
CA ALA A 68 10.26 -7.83 19.89
C ALA A 68 9.85 -8.90 18.87
N MET A 69 9.30 -8.47 17.72
CA MET A 69 8.79 -9.37 16.67
C MET A 69 9.80 -10.45 16.26
N ALA A 70 11.06 -10.07 16.10
CA ALA A 70 12.12 -10.99 15.71
C ALA A 70 12.44 -12.09 16.75
N SER A 71 11.96 -11.92 18.00
CA SER A 71 12.18 -12.85 19.11
C SER A 71 10.93 -13.63 19.50
N VAL A 72 9.82 -13.43 18.79
CA VAL A 72 8.59 -14.21 18.98
C VAL A 72 8.84 -15.65 18.51
N ALA A 73 8.58 -16.61 19.38
CA ALA A 73 8.86 -18.01 19.08
C ALA A 73 7.79 -18.66 18.18
N THR A 74 6.52 -18.32 18.42
CA THR A 74 5.37 -18.88 17.70
C THR A 74 4.25 -17.84 17.61
N PHE A 75 3.35 -18.02 16.65
CA PHE A 75 2.17 -17.17 16.55
C PHE A 75 1.27 -17.22 17.80
N ASP A 76 1.15 -18.37 18.43
CA ASP A 76 0.32 -18.52 19.64
C ASP A 76 0.80 -17.66 20.82
N ALA A 77 2.04 -17.16 20.77
CA ALA A 77 2.57 -16.20 21.74
C ALA A 77 2.09 -14.76 21.50
N MET A 78 1.46 -14.49 20.34
CA MET A 78 0.90 -13.19 20.00
C MET A 78 -0.61 -13.17 20.29
N LYS A 79 -1.10 -12.02 20.72
CA LYS A 79 -2.55 -11.81 20.93
C LYS A 79 -3.08 -10.92 19.82
N GLU A 80 -4.20 -11.31 19.21
CA GLU A 80 -4.91 -10.41 18.29
C GLU A 80 -5.28 -9.11 19.02
N PHE A 81 -5.00 -7.99 18.34
CA PHE A 81 -5.27 -6.66 18.88
C PHE A 81 -6.19 -5.87 17.95
N MET A 82 -5.96 -5.92 16.64
CA MET A 82 -6.83 -5.40 15.59
C MET A 82 -7.03 -6.49 14.55
N THR A 83 -8.28 -6.77 14.17
CA THR A 83 -8.62 -7.78 13.16
C THR A 83 -9.54 -7.18 12.13
N ASP A 84 -9.11 -7.16 10.87
CA ASP A 84 -9.86 -6.63 9.73
C ASP A 84 -10.39 -5.19 9.93
N VAL A 85 -9.61 -4.35 10.61
CA VAL A 85 -10.04 -2.98 10.89
C VAL A 85 -9.92 -2.13 9.63
N LYS A 86 -11.02 -1.61 9.14
CA LYS A 86 -11.04 -0.68 8.00
C LYS A 86 -10.64 0.71 8.48
N VAL A 87 -9.79 1.36 7.71
CA VAL A 87 -9.31 2.71 7.96
C VAL A 87 -9.70 3.61 6.81
N THR A 88 -10.45 4.66 7.10
CA THR A 88 -10.95 5.62 6.11
C THR A 88 -10.35 6.99 6.37
N TYR A 89 -10.24 7.81 5.33
CA TYR A 89 -9.73 9.16 5.43
C TYR A 89 -10.84 10.19 5.36
N SER A 90 -10.82 11.11 6.31
CA SER A 90 -11.61 12.34 6.29
C SER A 90 -10.68 13.48 6.69
N ALA A 91 -10.36 14.33 5.74
CA ALA A 91 -9.31 15.35 5.89
C ALA A 91 -9.42 16.14 7.20
N PRO A 92 -8.35 16.28 7.97
CA PRO A 92 -6.98 15.81 7.70
C PRO A 92 -6.66 14.43 8.32
N ASN A 93 -7.62 13.66 8.79
CA ASN A 93 -7.41 12.52 9.67
C ASN A 93 -7.80 11.18 9.07
N TRP A 94 -7.07 10.16 9.45
CA TRP A 94 -7.45 8.77 9.28
C TRP A 94 -8.29 8.31 10.48
N SER A 95 -9.36 7.59 10.23
CA SER A 95 -10.29 7.08 11.24
C SER A 95 -10.43 5.57 11.14
N LEU A 96 -10.32 4.88 12.28
CA LEU A 96 -10.53 3.44 12.36
C LEU A 96 -12.02 3.15 12.48
N THR A 97 -12.52 2.19 11.72
CA THR A 97 -13.90 1.72 11.86
C THR A 97 -14.00 0.69 12.99
N GLY A 98 -15.13 0.69 13.70
CA GLY A 98 -15.39 -0.31 14.76
C GLY A 98 -14.96 0.10 16.15
N GLY A 99 -14.38 1.29 16.35
CA GLY A 99 -14.08 1.81 17.68
C GLY A 99 -12.72 2.47 17.81
N THR A 100 -12.44 2.91 19.03
CA THR A 100 -11.15 3.51 19.40
C THR A 100 -10.24 2.46 20.01
N TYR A 101 -9.03 2.37 19.53
CA TYR A 101 -7.98 1.50 20.06
C TYR A 101 -6.99 2.31 20.89
N TYR A 102 -6.54 1.74 21.98
CA TYR A 102 -5.65 2.42 22.93
C TYR A 102 -4.33 1.66 23.07
N TRP A 103 -3.25 2.41 23.21
CA TRP A 103 -1.95 1.84 23.45
C TRP A 103 -1.92 1.02 24.75
N PRO A 104 -1.37 -0.20 24.72
CA PRO A 104 -0.95 -0.86 25.95
C PRO A 104 0.19 -0.08 26.60
N MET A 105 0.35 -0.20 27.91
CA MET A 105 1.33 0.61 28.65
C MET A 105 2.79 0.30 28.26
N THR A 106 3.12 -0.98 28.07
CA THR A 106 4.51 -1.44 27.91
C THR A 106 4.71 -2.42 26.77
N ASP A 107 3.62 -2.84 26.10
CA ASP A 107 3.68 -3.89 25.10
C ASP A 107 4.04 -3.35 23.70
N ASN A 108 4.66 -4.19 22.91
CA ASN A 108 4.89 -3.96 21.50
C ASN A 108 3.66 -4.38 20.67
N LEU A 109 3.29 -3.55 19.73
CA LEU A 109 2.28 -3.86 18.71
C LEU A 109 2.94 -4.05 17.35
N GLN A 110 2.44 -5.03 16.62
CA GLN A 110 2.90 -5.43 15.29
C GLN A 110 1.79 -5.13 14.29
N PHE A 111 1.97 -4.14 13.41
CA PHE A 111 0.94 -3.71 12.45
C PHE A 111 1.25 -4.26 11.06
N PHE A 112 0.20 -4.79 10.40
CA PHE A 112 0.22 -5.25 9.02
C PHE A 112 -1.00 -4.69 8.28
N ALA A 113 -0.78 -4.07 7.14
CA ALA A 113 -1.85 -3.39 6.42
C ALA A 113 -1.76 -3.62 4.91
N TYR A 114 -2.90 -3.57 4.24
CA TYR A 114 -2.99 -3.55 2.79
C TYR A 114 -4.05 -2.56 2.32
N GLY A 115 -3.85 -2.00 1.13
CA GLY A 115 -4.76 -1.04 0.53
C GLY A 115 -5.00 -1.31 -0.94
N ASN A 116 -6.15 -0.85 -1.43
CA ASN A 116 -6.59 -0.90 -2.83
C ASN A 116 -6.54 -2.28 -3.49
N PRO A 117 -7.18 -3.34 -2.91
CA PRO A 117 -7.24 -4.64 -3.56
C PRO A 117 -8.13 -4.63 -4.82
N GLY A 118 -8.90 -3.58 -5.06
CA GLY A 118 -9.88 -3.50 -6.14
C GLY A 118 -10.90 -4.64 -6.05
N THR A 119 -11.19 -5.24 -7.20
CA THR A 119 -12.03 -6.44 -7.31
C THR A 119 -11.23 -7.73 -7.34
N GLY A 120 -9.90 -7.68 -7.20
CA GLY A 120 -9.06 -8.86 -7.04
C GLY A 120 -9.44 -9.63 -5.77
N ALA A 121 -9.41 -10.96 -5.86
CA ALA A 121 -9.70 -11.79 -4.70
C ALA A 121 -8.54 -11.75 -3.71
N LEU A 122 -8.75 -11.14 -2.55
CA LEU A 122 -7.77 -11.01 -1.49
C LEU A 122 -8.20 -11.78 -0.25
N THR A 123 -7.28 -12.56 0.30
CA THR A 123 -7.42 -13.20 1.61
C THR A 123 -6.22 -12.84 2.47
N TYR A 124 -6.48 -12.25 3.65
CA TYR A 124 -5.46 -12.11 4.67
C TYR A 124 -5.33 -13.42 5.43
N ASN A 125 -4.11 -13.95 5.50
CA ASN A 125 -3.83 -15.20 6.19
C ASN A 125 -3.09 -14.91 7.48
N GLN A 126 -3.62 -15.39 8.58
CA GLN A 126 -2.91 -15.48 9.85
C GLN A 126 -1.61 -16.26 9.66
N PRO A 127 -0.58 -16.04 10.50
CA PRO A 127 0.63 -16.83 10.43
C PRO A 127 0.35 -18.34 10.50
N ALA A 128 0.91 -19.09 9.55
CA ALA A 128 0.81 -20.55 9.55
C ALA A 128 1.62 -21.16 10.71
N ALA A 129 1.39 -22.42 11.00
CA ALA A 129 2.16 -23.15 12.01
C ALA A 129 3.68 -23.03 11.73
N GLY A 130 4.43 -22.59 12.73
CA GLY A 130 5.86 -22.32 12.62
C GLY A 130 6.24 -20.98 11.99
N ALA A 131 5.29 -20.19 11.49
CA ALA A 131 5.50 -18.82 11.05
C ALA A 131 5.06 -17.82 12.13
N ILE A 132 5.63 -16.63 12.11
CA ILE A 132 5.24 -15.52 13.00
C ILE A 132 4.69 -14.31 12.23
N TYR A 133 4.93 -14.25 10.91
CA TYR A 133 4.42 -13.20 10.06
C TYR A 133 3.18 -13.64 9.29
N PRO A 134 2.17 -12.78 9.18
CA PRO A 134 1.02 -13.03 8.32
C PRO A 134 1.40 -12.94 6.83
N SER A 135 0.42 -13.26 5.99
CA SER A 135 0.56 -13.14 4.54
C SER A 135 -0.74 -12.71 3.88
N ILE A 136 -0.66 -12.35 2.62
CA ILE A 136 -1.82 -12.04 1.76
C ILE A 136 -1.81 -13.01 0.59
N THR A 137 -2.88 -13.78 0.41
CA THR A 137 -3.13 -14.47 -0.86
C THR A 137 -3.96 -13.54 -1.75
N TYR A 138 -3.50 -13.32 -2.96
CA TYR A 138 -4.17 -12.41 -3.90
C TYR A 138 -4.23 -13.00 -5.30
N THR A 139 -5.36 -12.79 -5.96
CA THR A 139 -5.55 -13.09 -7.37
C THR A 139 -5.77 -11.78 -8.12
N VAL A 140 -4.90 -11.50 -9.08
CA VAL A 140 -4.97 -10.29 -9.92
C VAL A 140 -6.24 -10.35 -10.77
N ALA A 141 -6.99 -9.26 -10.77
CA ALA A 141 -8.23 -9.13 -11.52
C ALA A 141 -7.98 -9.03 -13.04
N ASP A 142 -9.06 -9.11 -13.82
CA ASP A 142 -9.05 -8.80 -15.25
C ASP A 142 -8.66 -7.35 -15.53
N VAL A 143 -8.11 -7.07 -16.70
CA VAL A 143 -7.49 -5.77 -17.08
C VAL A 143 -8.35 -4.57 -16.70
N ALA A 144 -9.65 -4.62 -17.00
CA ALA A 144 -10.57 -3.50 -16.73
C ALA A 144 -10.80 -3.20 -15.24
N ALA A 145 -10.46 -4.15 -14.38
CA ALA A 145 -10.70 -4.09 -12.94
C ALA A 145 -9.40 -4.14 -12.10
N GLN A 146 -8.25 -4.13 -12.76
CA GLN A 146 -6.96 -4.11 -12.10
C GLN A 146 -6.76 -2.83 -11.30
N THR A 147 -6.25 -2.98 -10.09
CA THR A 147 -5.80 -1.90 -9.22
C THR A 147 -4.40 -2.21 -8.75
N ASP A 148 -3.71 -1.19 -8.28
CA ASP A 148 -2.38 -1.35 -7.72
C ASP A 148 -2.48 -1.64 -6.22
N LEU A 149 -2.31 -2.90 -5.86
CA LEU A 149 -2.33 -3.36 -4.47
C LEU A 149 -1.07 -2.89 -3.74
N VAL A 150 -1.27 -2.28 -2.58
CA VAL A 150 -0.18 -1.79 -1.71
C VAL A 150 -0.22 -2.46 -0.34
N ALA A 151 0.95 -2.63 0.27
CA ALA A 151 1.07 -3.21 1.60
C ALA A 151 2.05 -2.44 2.48
N ALA A 152 1.84 -2.49 3.80
CA ALA A 152 2.70 -1.88 4.80
C ALA A 152 2.84 -2.76 6.02
N LYS A 153 3.99 -2.70 6.70
CA LYS A 153 4.18 -3.26 8.04
C LYS A 153 4.93 -2.30 8.94
N VAL A 154 4.59 -2.29 10.21
CA VAL A 154 5.37 -1.65 11.29
C VAL A 154 5.46 -2.64 12.42
N THR A 155 6.68 -3.00 12.80
CA THR A 155 6.94 -3.91 13.91
C THR A 155 7.47 -3.16 15.12
N ASP A 156 7.25 -3.75 16.30
CA ASP A 156 7.75 -3.25 17.59
C ASP A 156 7.32 -1.81 17.92
N ALA A 157 6.12 -1.46 17.49
CA ALA A 157 5.53 -0.17 17.79
C ALA A 157 5.11 -0.10 19.25
N THR A 158 5.55 0.94 19.96
CA THR A 158 5.17 1.23 21.34
C THR A 158 4.54 2.62 21.45
N LYS A 159 3.81 2.90 22.53
CA LYS A 159 3.29 4.25 22.81
C LYS A 159 4.41 5.30 22.72
N ALA A 160 5.57 5.02 23.31
CA ALA A 160 6.69 5.96 23.38
C ALA A 160 7.30 6.27 22.01
N SER A 161 7.44 5.25 21.14
CA SER A 161 8.01 5.43 19.79
C SER A 161 7.02 5.97 18.77
N ASN A 162 5.72 5.99 19.09
CA ASN A 162 4.65 6.40 18.16
C ASN A 162 3.67 7.39 18.81
N ALA A 163 4.16 8.31 19.62
CA ALA A 163 3.34 9.30 20.33
C ALA A 163 2.50 10.18 19.37
N SER A 164 3.03 10.48 18.17
CA SER A 164 2.32 11.22 17.12
C SER A 164 1.48 10.34 16.18
N GLY A 165 1.49 9.03 16.37
CA GLY A 165 0.82 8.03 15.53
C GLY A 165 1.76 7.06 14.85
N VAL A 166 1.24 5.89 14.47
CA VAL A 166 1.97 4.85 13.72
C VAL A 166 2.03 5.26 12.25
N SER A 167 3.23 5.43 11.71
CA SER A 167 3.42 5.78 10.30
C SER A 167 3.52 4.52 9.44
N LEU A 168 2.44 4.18 8.73
CA LEU A 168 2.39 3.07 7.78
C LEU A 168 2.96 3.52 6.43
N LYS A 169 4.11 2.96 6.06
CA LYS A 169 4.74 3.20 4.75
C LYS A 169 4.28 2.14 3.76
N PHE A 170 3.31 2.49 2.93
CA PHE A 170 2.82 1.59 1.89
C PHE A 170 3.78 1.50 0.72
N GLY A 171 4.13 0.28 0.35
CA GLY A 171 4.86 -0.05 -0.87
C GLY A 171 3.96 -0.77 -1.86
N HIS A 172 4.21 -0.54 -3.17
CA HIS A 172 3.56 -1.28 -4.24
C HIS A 172 4.03 -2.72 -4.23
N ILE A 173 3.11 -3.67 -4.27
CA ILE A 173 3.44 -5.09 -4.27
C ILE A 173 3.11 -5.78 -5.60
N LEU A 174 2.49 -5.07 -6.53
CA LEU A 174 2.34 -5.48 -7.93
C LEU A 174 3.34 -4.72 -8.82
N THR A 175 3.53 -5.21 -10.03
CA THR A 175 4.36 -4.59 -11.07
C THR A 175 3.48 -4.00 -12.15
N GLN A 176 3.67 -2.72 -12.44
CA GLN A 176 3.06 -2.08 -13.59
C GLN A 176 3.87 -2.38 -14.86
N ILE A 177 3.20 -2.85 -15.91
CA ILE A 177 3.78 -3.12 -17.23
C ILE A 177 3.09 -2.24 -18.26
N ASN A 178 3.91 -1.53 -19.06
CA ASN A 178 3.50 -0.80 -20.25
C ASN A 178 4.21 -1.35 -21.47
N PHE A 179 3.62 -1.13 -22.63
CA PHE A 179 4.21 -1.53 -23.91
C PHE A 179 4.37 -0.32 -24.83
N THR A 180 5.52 -0.25 -25.47
CA THR A 180 5.76 0.62 -26.61
C THR A 180 5.94 -0.28 -27.83
N VAL A 181 5.11 -0.08 -28.84
CA VAL A 181 5.18 -0.82 -30.10
C VAL A 181 5.83 0.08 -31.17
N LYS A 182 6.77 -0.49 -31.94
CA LYS A 182 7.55 0.23 -32.94
C LYS A 182 7.56 -0.55 -34.26
N ALA A 183 7.34 0.13 -35.36
CA ALA A 183 7.53 -0.45 -36.70
C ALA A 183 9.03 -0.57 -37.03
N ALA A 184 9.39 -1.63 -37.75
CA ALA A 184 10.76 -1.86 -38.20
C ALA A 184 11.06 -1.22 -39.57
N ASP A 185 10.03 -0.87 -40.32
CA ASP A 185 10.10 -0.35 -41.68
C ASP A 185 9.15 0.86 -41.89
N ALA A 186 8.96 1.30 -43.11
CA ALA A 186 8.16 2.47 -43.50
C ALA A 186 6.70 2.12 -43.82
N LEU A 187 6.25 0.88 -43.59
CA LEU A 187 4.85 0.51 -43.74
C LEU A 187 4.00 1.09 -42.61
N THR A 188 2.73 1.20 -42.80
CA THR A 188 1.78 1.61 -41.77
C THR A 188 1.20 0.38 -41.10
N TYR A 189 1.42 0.24 -39.82
CA TYR A 189 0.85 -0.81 -38.98
C TYR A 189 -0.28 -0.24 -38.16
N LYS A 190 -1.44 -0.89 -38.23
CA LYS A 190 -2.60 -0.51 -37.41
C LYS A 190 -2.87 -1.58 -36.37
N LEU A 191 -2.45 -1.30 -35.14
CA LEU A 191 -2.54 -2.22 -34.02
C LEU A 191 -3.99 -2.40 -33.59
N LYS A 192 -4.43 -3.65 -33.42
CA LYS A 192 -5.78 -4.03 -32.98
C LYS A 192 -5.79 -4.53 -31.53
N THR A 193 -4.91 -5.46 -31.23
CA THR A 193 -4.88 -6.10 -29.92
C THR A 193 -3.45 -6.42 -29.51
N LEU A 194 -3.15 -6.17 -28.25
CA LEU A 194 -1.97 -6.67 -27.57
C LEU A 194 -2.41 -7.61 -26.45
N THR A 195 -1.77 -8.76 -26.35
CA THR A 195 -2.10 -9.76 -25.34
C THR A 195 -0.81 -10.26 -24.69
N ILE A 196 -0.82 -10.39 -23.35
CA ILE A 196 0.13 -11.21 -22.61
C ILE A 196 -0.60 -12.43 -22.05
N SER A 197 -0.04 -13.63 -22.23
CA SER A 197 -0.62 -14.89 -21.77
C SER A 197 0.43 -15.75 -21.08
N GLY A 198 -0.02 -16.77 -20.35
CA GLY A 198 0.87 -17.69 -19.65
C GLY A 198 1.56 -17.08 -18.43
N VAL A 199 1.00 -16.02 -17.85
CA VAL A 199 1.53 -15.38 -16.64
C VAL A 199 0.78 -15.85 -15.39
N HIS A 200 1.48 -16.02 -14.29
CA HIS A 200 0.83 -16.31 -13.02
C HIS A 200 0.01 -15.10 -12.56
N ASN A 201 -1.20 -15.38 -12.06
CA ASN A 201 -2.12 -14.35 -11.57
C ASN A 201 -2.50 -14.50 -10.12
N LYS A 202 -2.08 -15.56 -9.44
CA LYS A 202 -2.34 -15.80 -8.02
C LYS A 202 -1.05 -16.12 -7.29
N GLY A 203 -0.92 -15.67 -6.05
CA GLY A 203 0.23 -15.94 -5.21
C GLY A 203 0.02 -15.47 -3.78
N THR A 204 1.01 -15.74 -2.94
CA THR A 204 1.01 -15.33 -1.53
C THR A 204 2.15 -14.34 -1.28
N TYR A 205 1.80 -13.13 -0.86
CA TYR A 205 2.75 -12.12 -0.42
C TYR A 205 3.04 -12.28 1.07
N GLY A 206 4.30 -12.52 1.42
CA GLY A 206 4.74 -12.64 2.82
C GLY A 206 5.12 -11.28 3.40
N PHE A 207 4.60 -10.96 4.60
CA PHE A 207 5.06 -9.78 5.32
C PHE A 207 6.43 -9.99 6.00
N ASP A 208 6.95 -11.22 6.07
CA ASP A 208 8.28 -11.53 6.58
C ASP A 208 9.38 -10.85 5.76
N ASP A 209 9.47 -11.19 4.50
CA ASP A 209 10.49 -10.75 3.55
C ASP A 209 9.98 -9.79 2.47
N SER A 210 8.68 -9.49 2.47
CA SER A 210 8.03 -8.62 1.50
C SER A 210 8.14 -9.12 0.06
N THR A 211 8.03 -10.44 -0.13
CA THR A 211 8.11 -11.12 -1.42
C THR A 211 6.87 -11.94 -1.74
N TRP A 212 6.65 -12.17 -3.04
CA TRP A 212 5.63 -13.09 -3.53
C TRP A 212 6.15 -14.52 -3.55
N LYS A 213 5.36 -15.44 -3.02
CA LYS A 213 5.64 -16.89 -2.93
C LYS A 213 4.46 -17.67 -3.50
N SER A 214 4.70 -18.97 -3.78
CA SER A 214 3.64 -19.91 -4.23
C SER A 214 2.80 -19.32 -5.36
N GLN A 215 3.47 -18.76 -6.37
CA GLN A 215 2.79 -18.21 -7.52
C GLN A 215 2.20 -19.34 -8.36
N GLU A 216 0.93 -19.21 -8.70
CA GLU A 216 0.15 -20.23 -9.39
C GLU A 216 -0.91 -19.58 -10.29
N GLY A 217 -1.74 -20.44 -10.89
CA GLY A 217 -2.73 -19.99 -11.86
C GLY A 217 -2.06 -19.58 -13.18
N THR A 218 -2.88 -19.38 -14.21
CA THR A 218 -2.42 -18.89 -15.50
C THR A 218 -3.47 -17.95 -16.06
N ALA A 219 -3.05 -16.74 -16.39
CA ALA A 219 -3.92 -15.71 -16.92
C ALA A 219 -3.46 -15.22 -18.29
N THR A 220 -4.42 -14.64 -18.99
CA THR A 220 -4.25 -13.91 -20.23
C THR A 220 -4.85 -12.53 -20.06
N TYR A 221 -4.05 -11.51 -20.30
CA TYR A 221 -4.47 -10.11 -20.24
C TYR A 221 -4.38 -9.51 -21.64
N ALA A 222 -5.49 -8.97 -22.12
CA ALA A 222 -5.58 -8.40 -23.45
C ALA A 222 -6.01 -6.93 -23.38
N HIS A 223 -5.39 -6.11 -24.21
CA HIS A 223 -5.83 -4.76 -24.48
C HIS A 223 -6.28 -4.69 -25.94
N THR A 224 -7.58 -4.47 -26.15
CA THR A 224 -8.16 -4.25 -27.47
C THR A 224 -8.29 -2.75 -27.69
N ILE A 225 -7.75 -2.26 -28.79
CA ILE A 225 -7.83 -0.86 -29.16
C ILE A 225 -9.23 -0.59 -29.71
N ALA A 226 -9.98 0.26 -28.99
CA ALA A 226 -11.31 0.65 -29.39
C ALA A 226 -11.27 1.75 -30.46
N GLY A 227 -12.19 1.72 -31.41
CA GLY A 227 -12.33 2.73 -32.45
C GLY A 227 -11.30 2.62 -33.57
N SER A 228 -10.66 3.75 -33.94
CA SER A 228 -9.60 3.75 -34.94
C SER A 228 -8.38 3.01 -34.44
N ALA A 229 -7.87 2.04 -35.20
CA ALA A 229 -6.67 1.30 -34.86
C ALA A 229 -5.50 2.25 -34.58
N LEU A 230 -4.69 1.90 -33.59
CA LEU A 230 -3.51 2.68 -33.23
C LEU A 230 -2.45 2.54 -34.32
N GLU A 231 -2.10 3.63 -35.00
CA GLU A 231 -1.05 3.63 -36.02
C GLU A 231 0.32 3.57 -35.36
N VAL A 232 1.11 2.58 -35.74
CA VAL A 232 2.47 2.37 -35.26
C VAL A 232 3.44 2.87 -36.33
N ASN A 233 4.40 3.67 -35.90
CA ASN A 233 5.44 4.23 -36.74
C ASN A 233 6.84 3.80 -36.27
N THR A 234 7.86 4.27 -36.98
CA THR A 234 9.27 3.96 -36.64
C THR A 234 9.78 4.65 -35.37
N THR A 235 9.10 5.66 -34.86
CA THR A 235 9.43 6.32 -33.59
C THR A 235 8.97 5.50 -32.39
N GLY A 236 7.85 4.79 -32.54
CA GLY A 236 7.19 4.01 -31.49
C GLY A 236 5.99 4.73 -30.88
N VAL A 237 5.00 3.96 -30.48
CA VAL A 237 3.76 4.44 -29.87
C VAL A 237 3.52 3.69 -28.58
N GLU A 238 3.26 4.42 -27.49
CA GLU A 238 2.86 3.82 -26.22
C GLU A 238 1.40 3.35 -26.30
N MET A 239 1.16 2.16 -25.78
CA MET A 239 -0.17 1.55 -25.78
C MET A 239 -1.15 2.20 -24.81
N ASN A 240 -0.69 3.07 -23.89
CA ASN A 240 -1.48 3.67 -22.81
C ASN A 240 -2.31 2.67 -21.99
N ALA A 241 -1.90 1.40 -22.00
CA ALA A 241 -2.50 0.31 -21.25
C ALA A 241 -1.51 -0.16 -20.21
N ALA A 242 -1.68 0.31 -19.00
CA ALA A 242 -0.88 -0.17 -17.88
C ALA A 242 -1.55 -1.40 -17.28
N TRP A 243 -0.84 -2.52 -17.26
CA TRP A 243 -1.28 -3.74 -16.59
C TRP A 243 -0.58 -3.88 -15.24
N MET A 244 -1.36 -4.20 -14.21
CA MET A 244 -0.84 -4.58 -12.91
C MET A 244 -0.69 -6.10 -12.85
N LEU A 245 0.54 -6.57 -12.84
CA LEU A 245 0.86 -7.99 -12.78
C LEU A 245 1.61 -8.32 -11.48
N MET A 246 1.54 -9.57 -11.10
CA MET A 246 2.37 -10.10 -10.02
C MET A 246 3.83 -10.13 -10.47
N PRO A 247 4.79 -9.60 -9.68
CA PRO A 247 6.22 -9.75 -9.97
C PRO A 247 6.59 -11.22 -10.09
N GLN A 248 7.09 -11.63 -11.25
CA GLN A 248 7.41 -13.04 -11.54
C GLN A 248 8.50 -13.16 -12.60
N THR A 249 9.18 -14.30 -12.61
CA THR A 249 10.02 -14.69 -13.73
C THR A 249 9.13 -15.31 -14.81
N LEU A 250 9.18 -14.77 -16.02
CA LEU A 250 8.44 -15.30 -17.15
C LEU A 250 9.13 -16.58 -17.64
N ASP A 251 8.35 -17.64 -17.80
CA ASP A 251 8.82 -18.90 -18.37
C ASP A 251 8.53 -19.00 -19.88
N THR A 252 8.79 -20.15 -20.48
CA THR A 252 8.58 -20.40 -21.92
C THR A 252 7.11 -20.42 -22.34
N ASN A 253 6.16 -20.48 -21.39
CA ASN A 253 4.72 -20.43 -21.64
C ASN A 253 4.21 -19.00 -21.76
N ALA A 254 4.93 -18.04 -21.19
CA ALA A 254 4.58 -16.64 -21.30
C ALA A 254 4.77 -16.16 -22.76
N LYS A 255 3.69 -15.61 -23.33
CA LYS A 255 3.66 -15.11 -24.72
C LYS A 255 3.14 -13.71 -24.77
N ILE A 256 3.75 -12.88 -25.64
CA ILE A 256 3.18 -11.63 -26.09
C ILE A 256 2.68 -11.85 -27.51
N ASN A 257 1.39 -11.60 -27.72
CA ASN A 257 0.76 -11.66 -29.04
C ASN A 257 0.28 -10.29 -29.43
N VAL A 258 0.59 -9.89 -30.68
CA VAL A 258 0.23 -8.59 -31.23
C VAL A 258 -0.56 -8.85 -32.52
N VAL A 259 -1.79 -8.31 -32.60
CA VAL A 259 -2.63 -8.39 -33.79
C VAL A 259 -2.70 -7.01 -34.42
N TYR A 260 -2.39 -6.95 -35.71
CA TYR A 260 -2.32 -5.70 -36.45
C TYR A 260 -2.61 -5.89 -37.91
N ASP A 261 -3.03 -4.82 -38.60
CA ASP A 261 -3.13 -4.75 -40.08
C ASP A 261 -1.91 -4.03 -40.63
N ILE A 262 -1.49 -4.43 -41.83
CA ILE A 262 -0.37 -3.81 -42.57
C ILE A 262 -0.93 -3.07 -43.79
N TYR A 263 -0.52 -1.81 -43.94
CA TYR A 263 -0.91 -0.98 -45.11
C TYR A 263 0.31 -0.41 -45.82
N GLU A 264 0.20 -0.31 -47.12
CA GLU A 264 1.07 0.50 -47.96
C GLU A 264 0.22 1.52 -48.69
N LYS A 265 0.49 2.84 -48.52
CA LYS A 265 -0.27 3.93 -49.16
C LYS A 265 -1.78 3.74 -49.06
N ASP A 266 -2.28 3.43 -47.86
CA ASP A 266 -3.69 3.17 -47.55
C ASP A 266 -4.30 1.90 -48.18
N VAL A 267 -3.51 1.07 -48.81
CA VAL A 267 -3.94 -0.24 -49.31
C VAL A 267 -3.59 -1.31 -48.26
N LEU A 268 -4.60 -2.05 -47.83
CA LEU A 268 -4.41 -3.19 -46.91
C LEU A 268 -3.61 -4.29 -47.60
N LEU A 269 -2.49 -4.67 -47.06
CA LEU A 269 -1.61 -5.76 -47.53
C LEU A 269 -1.89 -7.07 -46.83
N ASP A 270 -2.04 -7.03 -45.47
CA ASP A 270 -2.20 -8.22 -44.64
C ASP A 270 -2.88 -7.85 -43.31
N THR A 271 -3.39 -8.87 -42.55
CA THR A 271 -4.07 -8.73 -41.25
C THR A 271 -3.53 -9.71 -40.21
#